data_bccd5a87e69aecbc34e26ba63adb4575
#
_entry.id   bccd5a87e69aecbc34e26ba63adb4575
#
_cell.length_a   1.000
_cell.length_b   1.000
_cell.length_c   1.000
_cell.angle_alpha   90.00
_cell.angle_beta   90.00
_cell.angle_gamma   90.00
#
_symmetry.space_group_name_H-M   'P 1'
#
loop_
_entity.id
_entity.type
_entity.pdbx_description
1 polymer ?
#
loop_
_entity_poly.entity_id
_entity_poly.type
_entity_poly.pdbx_seq_one_letter_code
_entity_poly.pdbx_strand_id
1 'polypeptide(L)' 'MPYHVKTPKALGTGDVYWKGNNTWTETYADRTQFANISAANAVKATTETKNGVTYQPKWFADSTVVTE' A
#
# COMPACT_ATOMS: atom_id res chain seq x y z
N MET A 1 -9.52 -14.70 -6.06
CA MET A 1 -8.99 -13.59 -6.85
C MET A 1 -7.90 -12.90 -6.07
N PRO A 2 -6.76 -12.60 -6.67
CA PRO A 2 -5.71 -11.88 -5.94
C PRO A 2 -6.05 -10.41 -5.76
N TYR A 3 -5.36 -9.79 -4.82
CA TYR A 3 -5.53 -8.38 -4.46
C TYR A 3 -4.16 -7.73 -4.38
N HIS A 4 -4.11 -6.44 -4.61
CA HIS A 4 -2.90 -5.66 -4.37
C HIS A 4 -3.25 -4.30 -3.80
N VAL A 5 -2.24 -3.59 -3.27
CA VAL A 5 -2.42 -2.26 -2.67
C VAL A 5 -1.65 -1.25 -3.52
N LYS A 6 -2.32 -0.19 -3.92
CA LYS A 6 -1.71 0.90 -4.69
C LYS A 6 -2.01 2.24 -4.05
N THR A 7 -1.16 3.22 -4.30
CA THR A 7 -1.38 4.59 -3.87
C THR A 7 -0.93 5.56 -4.98
N PRO A 8 -1.55 6.73 -5.09
CA PRO A 8 -1.10 7.73 -6.07
C PRO A 8 0.33 8.17 -5.78
N LYS A 9 1.11 8.42 -6.84
CA LYS A 9 2.45 8.98 -6.68
C LYS A 9 2.39 10.34 -5.98
N ALA A 10 3.37 10.60 -5.13
CA ALA A 10 3.50 11.89 -4.47
C ALA A 10 3.82 13.01 -5.46
N LEU A 11 4.59 12.69 -6.50
CA LEU A 11 4.97 13.65 -7.55
C LEU A 11 4.63 13.04 -8.91
N GLY A 12 3.98 13.82 -9.77
CA GLY A 12 3.62 13.39 -11.09
C GLY A 12 2.28 12.66 -11.13
N THR A 13 2.06 11.91 -12.21
CA THR A 13 0.84 11.14 -12.43
C THR A 13 1.11 9.64 -12.32
N GLY A 14 0.07 8.86 -12.08
CA GLY A 14 0.15 7.42 -12.00
C GLY A 14 0.16 6.92 -10.56
N ASP A 15 0.35 5.62 -10.42
CA ASP A 15 0.30 4.94 -9.13
C ASP A 15 1.58 4.20 -8.84
N VAL A 16 1.82 3.96 -7.55
CA VAL A 16 2.85 3.04 -7.08
C VAL A 16 2.17 1.90 -6.34
N TYR A 17 2.80 0.73 -6.36
CA TYR A 17 2.25 -0.50 -5.81
C TYR A 17 3.08 -0.97 -4.64
N TRP A 18 2.42 -1.45 -3.58
CA TRP A 18 3.12 -1.97 -2.42
C TRP A 18 3.83 -3.27 -2.79
N LYS A 19 5.12 -3.32 -2.44
CA LYS A 19 5.98 -4.44 -2.84
C LYS A 19 6.52 -5.21 -1.64
N GLY A 20 6.16 -4.82 -0.41
CA GLY A 20 6.64 -5.45 0.81
C GLY A 20 7.68 -4.61 1.53
N ASN A 21 7.93 -4.91 2.80
CA ASN A 21 8.95 -4.24 3.62
C ASN A 21 8.84 -2.71 3.59
N ASN A 22 7.61 -2.18 3.63
CA ASN A 22 7.33 -0.74 3.54
C ASN A 22 7.88 -0.08 2.28
N THR A 23 7.98 -0.85 1.19
CA THR A 23 8.50 -0.36 -0.08
C THR A 23 7.38 -0.27 -1.11
N TRP A 24 7.50 0.71 -1.99
CA TRP A 24 6.57 0.92 -3.09
C TRP A 24 7.33 0.88 -4.41
N THR A 25 6.69 0.41 -5.46
CA THR A 25 7.31 0.30 -6.79
C THR A 25 6.38 0.84 -7.86
N GLU A 26 6.96 1.44 -8.90
CA GLU A 26 6.21 1.84 -10.09
C GLU A 26 5.96 0.67 -11.02
N THR A 27 6.71 -0.43 -10.83
CA THR A 27 6.61 -1.61 -11.70
C THR A 27 5.46 -2.49 -11.26
N TYR A 28 4.41 -2.58 -12.07
CA TYR A 28 3.22 -3.36 -11.77
C TYR A 28 3.56 -4.84 -11.51
N ALA A 29 4.52 -5.39 -12.28
CA ALA A 29 4.91 -6.79 -12.14
C ALA A 29 5.56 -7.11 -10.79
N ASP A 30 6.11 -6.11 -10.11
CA ASP A 30 6.80 -6.29 -8.82
C ASP A 30 5.87 -6.14 -7.62
N ARG A 31 4.60 -5.83 -7.84
CA ARG A 31 3.64 -5.65 -6.75
C ARG A 31 3.46 -6.94 -5.96
N THR A 32 3.20 -6.80 -4.66
CA THR A 32 2.82 -7.94 -3.83
C THR A 32 1.36 -8.29 -4.08
N GLN A 33 1.08 -9.55 -4.37
CA GLN A 33 -0.27 -10.05 -4.55
C GLN A 33 -0.71 -10.79 -3.28
N PHE A 34 -1.92 -10.51 -2.83
CA PHE A 34 -2.49 -11.15 -1.64
C PHE A 34 -3.62 -12.09 -2.06
N ALA A 35 -3.64 -13.26 -1.47
CA ALA A 35 -4.71 -14.25 -1.71
C ALA A 35 -6.03 -13.83 -1.04
N ASN A 36 -5.95 -13.11 0.07
CA ASN A 36 -7.09 -12.68 0.87
C ASN A 36 -7.17 -11.17 0.96
N ILE A 37 -8.39 -10.64 0.85
CA ILE A 37 -8.60 -9.19 1.00
C ILE A 37 -8.23 -8.71 2.41
N SER A 38 -8.36 -9.56 3.42
CA SER A 38 -7.98 -9.21 4.79
C SER A 38 -6.50 -8.87 4.91
N ALA A 39 -5.64 -9.61 4.22
CA ALA A 39 -4.20 -9.35 4.20
C ALA A 39 -3.88 -8.01 3.53
N ALA A 40 -4.55 -7.70 2.42
CA ALA A 40 -4.38 -6.42 1.73
C ALA A 40 -4.89 -5.26 2.58
N ASN A 41 -6.02 -5.43 3.25
CA ASN A 41 -6.57 -4.41 4.15
C ASN A 41 -5.64 -4.17 5.34
N ALA A 42 -4.98 -5.21 5.84
CA ALA A 42 -4.01 -5.08 6.93
C ALA A 42 -2.82 -4.19 6.52
N VAL A 43 -2.36 -4.33 5.29
CA VAL A 43 -1.30 -3.46 4.74
C VAL A 43 -1.79 -2.02 4.67
N LYS A 44 -2.98 -1.79 4.12
CA LYS A 44 -3.56 -0.46 4.01
C LYS A 44 -3.71 0.20 5.39
N ALA A 45 -3.99 -0.58 6.43
CA ALA A 45 -4.19 -0.08 7.79
C ALA A 45 -2.86 0.11 8.57
N THR A 46 -1.71 -0.02 7.92
CA THR A 46 -0.41 0.13 8.55
C THR A 46 -0.29 1.50 9.22
N THR A 47 0.16 1.51 10.47
CA THR A 47 0.42 2.73 11.22
C THR A 47 1.86 2.74 11.71
N GLU A 48 2.35 3.92 12.04
CA GLU A 48 3.68 4.10 12.62
C GLU A 48 3.57 4.91 13.89
N THR A 49 4.51 4.68 14.82
CA THR A 49 4.58 5.44 16.06
C THR A 49 5.89 6.22 16.07
N LYS A 50 5.79 7.52 16.29
CA LYS A 50 6.94 8.40 16.36
C LYS A 50 6.76 9.37 17.53
N ASN A 51 7.75 9.42 18.44
CA ASN A 51 7.70 10.29 19.63
C ASN A 51 6.41 10.07 20.46
N GLY A 52 5.97 8.81 20.57
CA GLY A 52 4.77 8.47 21.33
C GLY A 52 3.46 8.74 20.61
N VAL A 53 3.50 9.22 19.37
CA VAL A 53 2.31 9.51 18.58
C VAL A 53 2.16 8.44 17.49
N THR A 54 1.00 7.79 17.47
CA THR A 54 0.67 6.81 16.43
C THR A 54 -0.08 7.51 15.31
N TYR A 55 0.38 7.31 14.08
CA TYR A 55 -0.25 7.91 12.91
C TYR A 55 -0.20 6.94 11.72
N GLN A 56 -1.08 7.17 10.76
CA GLN A 56 -1.05 6.42 9.50
C GLN A 56 -0.36 7.27 8.44
N PRO A 57 0.75 6.79 7.86
CA PRO A 57 1.41 7.52 6.78
C PRO A 57 0.44 7.82 5.64
N LYS A 58 0.61 8.97 5.01
CA LYS A 58 -0.30 9.43 3.97
C LYS A 58 -0.42 8.44 2.82
N TRP A 59 0.68 7.82 2.42
CA TRP A 59 0.66 6.85 1.33
C TRP A 59 -0.19 5.62 1.64
N PHE A 60 -0.29 5.22 2.91
CA PHE A 60 -1.21 4.16 3.31
C PHE A 60 -2.65 4.67 3.42
N ALA A 61 -2.84 5.89 3.95
CA ALA A 61 -4.16 6.49 4.07
C ALA A 61 -4.82 6.70 2.71
N ASP A 62 -4.03 7.10 1.71
CA ASP A 62 -4.49 7.33 0.34
C ASP A 62 -4.51 6.04 -0.51
N SER A 63 -4.06 4.92 0.04
CA SER A 63 -3.98 3.67 -0.70
C SER A 63 -5.34 3.04 -0.94
N THR A 64 -5.41 2.21 -1.97
CA THR A 64 -6.61 1.48 -2.35
C THR A 64 -6.25 0.00 -2.51
N VAL A 65 -7.12 -0.87 -1.99
CA VAL A 65 -7.02 -2.31 -2.26
C VAL A 65 -7.73 -2.58 -3.58
N VAL A 66 -7.03 -3.20 -4.50
CA VAL A 66 -7.54 -3.50 -5.84
C VAL A 66 -7.73 -4.99 -5.99
N THR A 67 -8.90 -5.39 -6.49
CA THR A 67 -9.19 -6.78 -6.86
C THR A 67 -8.69 -7.01 -8.28
N GLU A 68 -7.90 -8.04 -8.46
CA GLU A 68 -7.35 -8.37 -9.78
C GLU A 68 -8.19 -9.32 -10.58
#